data_f52b1dca561a9942961b48ec137a1090
#
_entry.id   f52b1dca561a9942961b48ec137a1090
#
_cell.length_a   1.000
_cell.length_b   1.000
_cell.length_c   1.000
_cell.angle_alpha   90.00
_cell.angle_beta   90.00
_cell.angle_gamma   90.00
#
_symmetry.space_group_name_H-M   'P 1'
#
loop_
_entity.id
_entity.type
_entity.pdbx_description
1 polymer ?
#
loop_
_entity_poly.entity_id
_entity_poly.type
_entity_poly.pdbx_seq_one_letter_code
_entity_poly.pdbx_strand_id
1 'polypeptide(L)'
;MNRASGCSTNPLRSAGALDAWAERTWINLIGRLGFALAVLVAGVSSYAQTPDSLPSAPQPRGMPVLLFAKAAPYQLTLTPAQDGIGKKATDMSPVGREPQDPPITAMFSREDSNTWWLSGQANIIFQGRLPFHSHYQGKNSFRNSAEYKTSIVGTVYTAWRPTHSIRYNNDLIFDLEAAEGRGLSEAFGLAGFTNLDVVRNPNLGRIPYIARYQIHQVFGFTNKTTSQEPGFFALAPSVPMRRVEFRVGKLTLPDFFDVNGPGGDSHLQFMNWTVDNNGAWDYAADTRGYTVGGMVEYDDRVWSIRYGLFAMPTVANGIDMDWALSRAHGQNGEFELRHSFVKERKGVTRLLFYANRAHMGTYREAIDGFLNGTDTAVYGVTVPTITLHEHFGALKYGFGYNTEQEVTENLRVFGRFGWNEGQHESFAYTEVDQTVELGADYTGTRWHRPVDKVAIAVVSNAIKADHQEYLKLGGLGFLLGDGSLNYGRENIVESYYTWHFWRGLSYSLDVQHIDHPGYNSDRGPAWVGSVRAHVDF
;
A
#
# COMPACT_ATOMS: atom_id res chain seq x y z
N MET A 1 58.52 -60.84 25.47
CA MET A 1 59.20 -59.66 26.12
C MET A 1 58.81 -58.42 25.32
N ASN A 2 58.27 -57.42 26.03
CA ASN A 2 58.03 -56.00 25.64
C ASN A 2 57.04 -55.70 24.50
N ARG A 3 55.81 -55.32 24.85
CA ARG A 3 55.10 -54.06 25.07
C ARG A 3 55.48 -52.94 24.11
N ALA A 4 54.58 -52.53 23.29
CA ALA A 4 54.47 -51.18 22.72
C ALA A 4 52.97 -50.76 22.74
N SER A 5 52.70 -49.64 23.40
CA SER A 5 51.41 -49.03 23.62
C SER A 5 50.96 -48.21 22.37
N GLY A 6 49.74 -48.47 21.90
CA GLY A 6 49.11 -47.67 20.86
C GLY A 6 48.26 -46.56 21.47
N CYS A 7 48.49 -45.33 20.98
CA CYS A 7 47.68 -44.14 21.29
C CYS A 7 46.52 -44.08 20.25
N SER A 8 45.27 -44.31 20.70
CA SER A 8 44.09 -44.10 19.90
C SER A 8 43.50 -42.72 20.20
N THR A 9 43.62 -41.78 19.28
CA THR A 9 42.91 -40.50 19.33
C THR A 9 41.48 -40.68 18.77
N ASN A 10 40.52 -40.42 19.61
CA ASN A 10 39.11 -40.57 19.32
C ASN A 10 38.56 -39.23 18.78
N PRO A 11 38.07 -39.13 17.51
CA PRO A 11 37.60 -37.87 16.91
C PRO A 11 36.13 -37.49 17.22
N LEU A 12 35.47 -38.13 18.20
CA LEU A 12 34.05 -37.95 18.47
C LEU A 12 33.71 -36.92 19.58
N ARG A 13 34.66 -36.13 20.08
CA ARG A 13 34.38 -35.12 21.13
C ARG A 13 34.14 -33.70 20.64
N SER A 14 34.32 -33.37 19.37
CA SER A 14 34.17 -32.01 18.86
C SER A 14 32.77 -31.71 18.24
N ALA A 15 31.98 -32.72 17.85
CA ALA A 15 30.66 -32.51 17.27
C ALA A 15 29.59 -32.14 18.32
N GLY A 16 29.63 -32.73 19.52
CA GLY A 16 28.61 -32.47 20.55
C GLY A 16 28.65 -31.09 21.20
N ALA A 17 29.78 -30.35 21.09
CA ALA A 17 29.90 -29.01 21.65
C ALA A 17 29.30 -27.93 20.73
N LEU A 18 29.35 -28.13 19.41
CA LEU A 18 28.75 -27.24 18.42
C LEU A 18 27.23 -27.39 18.38
N ASP A 19 26.72 -28.62 18.50
CA ASP A 19 25.28 -28.89 18.55
C ASP A 19 24.63 -28.33 19.84
N ALA A 20 25.29 -28.49 20.99
CA ALA A 20 24.82 -27.93 22.26
C ALA A 20 24.88 -26.40 22.31
N TRP A 21 25.80 -25.76 21.56
CA TRP A 21 25.85 -24.31 21.43
C TRP A 21 24.75 -23.81 20.49
N ALA A 22 24.51 -24.48 19.38
CA ALA A 22 23.44 -24.17 18.44
C ALA A 22 22.05 -24.32 19.13
N GLU A 23 21.77 -25.43 19.83
CA GLU A 23 20.51 -25.63 20.55
C GLU A 23 20.29 -24.54 21.63
N ARG A 24 21.29 -24.20 22.41
CA ARG A 24 21.14 -23.14 23.44
C ARG A 24 20.90 -21.76 22.82
N THR A 25 21.49 -21.49 21.66
CA THR A 25 21.28 -20.23 20.94
C THR A 25 19.86 -20.16 20.36
N TRP A 26 19.35 -21.25 19.80
CA TRP A 26 17.98 -21.35 19.29
C TRP A 26 16.93 -21.26 20.40
N ILE A 27 17.12 -21.97 21.52
CA ILE A 27 16.20 -21.91 22.66
C ILE A 27 16.15 -20.51 23.28
N ASN A 28 17.30 -19.82 23.39
CA ASN A 28 17.34 -18.45 23.87
C ASN A 28 16.71 -17.45 22.87
N LEU A 29 16.87 -17.67 21.56
CA LEU A 29 16.25 -16.84 20.51
C LEU A 29 14.74 -17.02 20.50
N ILE A 30 14.25 -18.27 20.54
CA ILE A 30 12.82 -18.59 20.61
C ILE A 30 12.21 -18.07 21.92
N GLY A 31 12.90 -18.21 23.04
CA GLY A 31 12.45 -17.67 24.33
C GLY A 31 12.35 -16.14 24.33
N ARG A 32 13.29 -15.43 23.71
CA ARG A 32 13.26 -13.97 23.58
C ARG A 32 12.20 -13.48 22.57
N LEU A 33 11.99 -14.21 21.48
CA LEU A 33 10.93 -13.96 20.52
C LEU A 33 9.55 -14.23 21.14
N GLY A 34 9.40 -15.31 21.90
CA GLY A 34 8.17 -15.64 22.63
C GLY A 34 7.85 -14.61 23.72
N PHE A 35 8.87 -14.09 24.43
CA PHE A 35 8.68 -13.04 25.44
C PHE A 35 8.31 -11.69 24.79
N ALA A 36 8.94 -11.32 23.70
CA ALA A 36 8.59 -10.10 22.94
C ALA A 36 7.16 -10.19 22.36
N LEU A 37 6.76 -11.35 21.85
CA LEU A 37 5.40 -11.62 21.37
C LEU A 37 4.37 -11.59 22.51
N ALA A 38 4.70 -12.13 23.68
CA ALA A 38 3.83 -12.12 24.87
C ALA A 38 3.63 -10.71 25.42
N VAL A 39 4.66 -9.87 25.43
CA VAL A 39 4.56 -8.45 25.85
C VAL A 39 3.74 -7.64 24.85
N LEU A 40 3.85 -7.92 23.53
CA LEU A 40 3.04 -7.29 22.50
C LEU A 40 1.56 -7.69 22.59
N VAL A 41 1.25 -8.95 22.88
CA VAL A 41 -0.12 -9.46 23.03
C VAL A 41 -0.77 -8.97 24.32
N ALA A 42 -0.03 -8.83 25.43
CA ALA A 42 -0.55 -8.33 26.70
C ALA A 42 -0.89 -6.82 26.67
N GLY A 43 -0.29 -6.05 25.78
CA GLY A 43 -0.56 -4.60 25.61
C GLY A 43 -1.86 -4.27 24.86
N VAL A 44 -2.50 -5.23 24.20
CA VAL A 44 -3.69 -5.02 23.34
C VAL A 44 -5.02 -5.25 24.07
N SER A 45 -5.02 -5.78 25.29
CA SER A 45 -6.26 -6.26 25.96
C SER A 45 -7.00 -5.24 26.82
N SER A 46 -6.67 -3.96 26.80
CA SER A 46 -7.41 -2.99 27.63
C SER A 46 -7.67 -1.69 26.87
N TYR A 47 -8.84 -1.57 26.28
CA TYR A 47 -9.66 -0.36 26.16
C TYR A 47 -10.91 -0.63 25.30
N ALA A 48 -11.93 -1.22 25.91
CA ALA A 48 -13.32 -1.08 25.44
C ALA A 48 -13.99 -0.04 26.32
N GLN A 49 -14.22 1.16 25.81
CA GLN A 49 -15.11 2.14 26.42
C GLN A 49 -16.29 2.42 25.49
N THR A 50 -17.48 2.36 26.07
CA THR A 50 -18.76 2.72 25.46
C THR A 50 -18.83 4.22 25.12
N PRO A 51 -19.50 4.63 24.04
CA PRO A 51 -19.56 6.03 23.64
C PRO A 51 -20.62 6.79 24.47
N ASP A 52 -20.17 7.75 25.25
CA ASP A 52 -21.02 8.81 25.79
C ASP A 52 -21.11 9.98 24.81
N SER A 53 -22.29 10.59 24.76
CA SER A 53 -22.67 11.69 23.88
C SER A 53 -21.76 12.91 24.03
N LEU A 54 -21.13 13.36 22.94
CA LEU A 54 -20.29 14.55 22.90
C LEU A 54 -21.10 15.85 22.66
N PRO A 55 -20.77 16.96 23.33
CA PRO A 55 -21.38 18.27 23.10
C PRO A 55 -20.83 18.96 21.84
N SER A 56 -21.64 19.83 21.25
CA SER A 56 -21.37 20.58 20.02
C SER A 56 -20.12 21.46 20.11
N ALA A 57 -19.30 21.46 19.03
CA ALA A 57 -18.07 22.23 18.94
C ALA A 57 -18.29 23.74 18.80
N PRO A 58 -17.43 24.60 19.42
CA PRO A 58 -17.51 26.06 19.28
C PRO A 58 -16.93 26.54 17.94
N GLN A 59 -17.47 27.63 17.42
CA GLN A 59 -17.10 28.26 16.15
C GLN A 59 -15.70 28.90 16.19
N PRO A 60 -14.91 28.90 15.07
CA PRO A 60 -13.56 29.44 15.04
C PRO A 60 -13.56 30.99 14.96
N ARG A 61 -12.73 31.61 15.76
CA ARG A 61 -12.38 33.04 15.68
C ARG A 61 -11.23 33.22 14.67
N GLY A 62 -11.30 34.29 13.88
CA GLY A 62 -10.42 34.58 12.76
C GLY A 62 -8.90 34.62 13.11
N MET A 63 -8.08 34.12 12.19
CA MET A 63 -6.63 34.19 12.24
C MET A 63 -6.11 35.51 11.66
N PRO A 64 -4.99 36.07 12.20
CA PRO A 64 -4.33 37.25 11.62
C PRO A 64 -3.51 36.89 10.37
N VAL A 65 -3.53 37.79 9.40
CA VAL A 65 -2.76 37.72 8.15
C VAL A 65 -1.28 37.98 8.46
N LEU A 66 -0.42 37.02 8.17
CA LEU A 66 1.04 37.20 8.22
C LEU A 66 1.57 37.70 6.86
N LEU A 67 2.18 38.89 6.89
CA LEU A 67 2.88 39.52 5.78
C LEU A 67 4.21 38.78 5.51
N PHE A 68 4.39 38.32 4.28
CA PHE A 68 5.64 37.69 3.82
C PHE A 68 6.74 38.73 3.58
N ALA A 69 7.88 38.53 4.26
CA ALA A 69 9.11 39.26 3.92
C ALA A 69 9.76 38.65 2.67
N LYS A 70 10.19 39.53 1.73
CA LYS A 70 10.91 39.16 0.52
C LYS A 70 12.25 38.48 0.87
N ALA A 71 12.43 37.22 0.49
CA ALA A 71 13.72 36.54 0.50
C ALA A 71 14.48 36.82 -0.81
N ALA A 72 15.77 37.12 -0.68
CA ALA A 72 16.68 37.33 -1.80
C ALA A 72 16.99 36.03 -2.55
N PRO A 73 17.31 36.07 -3.85
CA PRO A 73 17.58 34.88 -4.65
C PRO A 73 18.92 34.26 -4.27
N TYR A 74 18.90 33.00 -3.86
CA TYR A 74 20.09 32.18 -3.64
C TYR A 74 20.60 31.61 -4.97
N GLN A 75 21.84 31.96 -5.35
CA GLN A 75 22.53 31.34 -6.48
C GLN A 75 23.09 29.98 -6.05
N LEU A 76 22.64 28.92 -6.70
CA LEU A 76 23.22 27.58 -6.63
C LEU A 76 24.55 27.58 -7.43
N THR A 77 25.67 27.51 -6.73
CA THR A 77 26.97 27.19 -7.32
C THR A 77 27.07 25.65 -7.41
N LEU A 78 26.89 25.12 -8.60
CA LEU A 78 27.24 23.74 -8.91
C LEU A 78 28.76 23.63 -9.02
N THR A 79 29.40 22.90 -8.14
CA THR A 79 30.81 22.48 -8.28
C THR A 79 30.83 21.30 -9.26
N PRO A 80 31.61 21.34 -10.36
CA PRO A 80 31.74 20.19 -11.25
C PRO A 80 32.54 19.09 -10.54
N ALA A 81 32.03 17.88 -10.56
CA ALA A 81 32.78 16.68 -10.19
C ALA A 81 33.93 16.48 -11.19
N GLN A 82 35.13 16.32 -10.68
CA GLN A 82 36.31 16.02 -11.51
C GLN A 82 36.22 14.61 -12.08
N ASP A 83 36.29 14.52 -13.40
CA ASP A 83 36.43 13.29 -14.15
C ASP A 83 37.73 12.57 -13.81
N GLY A 84 37.62 11.48 -13.06
CA GLY A 84 38.66 10.46 -12.90
C GLY A 84 38.55 9.44 -14.02
N ILE A 85 39.41 9.56 -15.06
CA ILE A 85 39.59 8.53 -16.08
C ILE A 85 40.18 7.26 -15.44
N GLY A 86 39.36 6.22 -15.26
CA GLY A 86 39.76 4.93 -14.74
C GLY A 86 38.97 3.77 -15.29
N LYS A 87 39.56 3.11 -16.34
CA LYS A 87 39.36 1.74 -16.79
C LYS A 87 37.92 1.19 -16.81
N LYS A 88 37.43 0.95 -18.05
CA LYS A 88 36.32 0.04 -18.35
C LYS A 88 36.50 -1.30 -17.61
N ALA A 89 35.89 -1.44 -16.44
CA ALA A 89 35.43 -2.71 -15.97
C ALA A 89 34.09 -2.93 -16.65
N THR A 90 33.93 -4.05 -17.35
CA THR A 90 32.64 -4.57 -17.76
C THR A 90 31.91 -5.01 -16.51
N ASP A 91 31.46 -4.04 -15.75
CA ASP A 91 30.57 -4.26 -14.62
C ASP A 91 29.19 -4.50 -15.20
N MET A 92 28.81 -5.76 -15.32
CA MET A 92 27.41 -6.15 -15.45
C MET A 92 26.79 -5.92 -14.08
N SER A 93 26.56 -4.65 -13.74
CA SER A 93 25.76 -4.28 -12.58
C SER A 93 24.44 -5.02 -12.67
N PRO A 94 24.01 -5.70 -11.59
CA PRO A 94 22.72 -6.37 -11.58
C PRO A 94 21.67 -5.31 -11.93
N VAL A 95 20.70 -5.71 -12.74
CA VAL A 95 19.47 -4.94 -12.95
C VAL A 95 18.93 -4.68 -11.55
N GLY A 96 19.08 -3.44 -11.04
CA GLY A 96 18.64 -3.11 -9.70
C GLY A 96 17.13 -3.30 -9.60
N ARG A 97 16.64 -3.54 -8.39
CA ARG A 97 15.21 -3.43 -8.10
C ARG A 97 14.77 -2.09 -8.67
N GLU A 98 13.67 -2.02 -9.32
CA GLU A 98 12.91 -0.87 -9.81
C GLU A 98 13.67 0.34 -10.39
N PRO A 99 13.10 1.01 -11.38
CA PRO A 99 13.50 2.37 -11.73
C PRO A 99 13.25 3.29 -10.54
N GLN A 100 14.30 3.67 -9.84
CA GLN A 100 14.16 4.52 -8.65
C GLN A 100 14.11 5.99 -9.03
N ASP A 101 13.25 6.72 -8.34
CA ASP A 101 13.26 8.16 -8.37
C ASP A 101 14.53 8.72 -7.73
N PRO A 102 15.00 9.90 -8.14
CA PRO A 102 16.09 10.54 -7.43
C PRO A 102 15.70 10.75 -5.97
N PRO A 103 16.63 10.52 -5.02
CA PRO A 103 16.34 10.63 -3.60
C PRO A 103 15.81 12.01 -3.25
N ILE A 104 14.66 12.08 -2.61
CA ILE A 104 14.06 13.32 -2.13
C ILE A 104 14.86 13.77 -0.91
N THR A 105 15.42 14.96 -0.98
CA THR A 105 16.10 15.56 0.17
C THR A 105 15.07 15.95 1.23
N ALA A 106 15.10 15.31 2.39
CA ALA A 106 14.27 15.70 3.52
C ALA A 106 14.58 17.13 4.00
N MET A 107 13.61 17.78 4.64
CA MET A 107 13.71 19.15 5.16
C MET A 107 14.91 19.32 6.11
N PHE A 108 15.15 18.32 6.94
CA PHE A 108 16.32 18.26 7.83
C PHE A 108 17.29 17.19 7.34
N SER A 109 18.59 17.48 7.41
CA SER A 109 19.61 16.48 7.11
C SER A 109 19.52 15.35 8.12
N ARG A 110 19.41 14.12 7.63
CA ARG A 110 19.53 12.93 8.47
C ARG A 110 20.99 12.58 8.67
N GLU A 111 21.34 12.11 9.85
CA GLU A 111 22.62 11.42 10.04
C GLU A 111 22.59 10.09 9.27
N ASP A 112 23.62 9.82 8.48
CA ASP A 112 23.78 8.54 7.77
C ASP A 112 24.06 7.43 8.77
N SER A 113 23.03 6.91 9.41
CA SER A 113 23.12 5.81 10.36
C SER A 113 22.63 4.52 9.74
N ASN A 114 23.49 3.50 9.70
CA ASN A 114 23.12 2.14 9.33
C ASN A 114 22.50 1.36 10.49
N THR A 115 22.31 1.99 11.65
CA THR A 115 21.87 1.34 12.88
C THR A 115 20.46 1.75 13.28
N TRP A 116 20.09 3.00 13.03
CA TRP A 116 18.76 3.51 13.35
C TRP A 116 18.26 4.49 12.28
N TRP A 117 16.95 4.62 12.20
CA TRP A 117 16.26 5.53 11.30
C TRP A 117 15.20 6.30 12.07
N LEU A 118 15.14 7.58 11.84
CA LEU A 118 14.05 8.44 12.28
C LEU A 118 13.75 9.43 11.15
N SER A 119 12.53 9.43 10.69
CA SER A 119 12.02 10.41 9.73
C SER A 119 10.52 10.58 9.90
N GLY A 120 9.95 11.51 9.20
CA GLY A 120 8.51 11.67 9.16
C GLY A 120 8.06 12.30 7.87
N GLN A 121 6.76 12.22 7.62
CA GLN A 121 6.11 12.89 6.52
C GLN A 121 4.79 13.50 6.97
N ALA A 122 4.35 14.53 6.27
CA ALA A 122 3.00 15.05 6.38
C ALA A 122 2.45 15.36 4.99
N ASN A 123 1.23 14.91 4.74
CA ASN A 123 0.54 15.09 3.48
C ASN A 123 -0.81 15.78 3.72
N ILE A 124 -1.05 16.88 3.03
CA ILE A 124 -2.29 17.66 3.12
C ILE A 124 -2.87 17.76 1.73
N ILE A 125 -4.07 17.23 1.52
CA ILE A 125 -4.74 17.21 0.22
C ILE A 125 -6.06 17.96 0.31
N PHE A 126 -6.18 19.03 -0.47
CA PHE A 126 -7.43 19.70 -0.73
C PHE A 126 -7.98 19.22 -2.07
N GLN A 127 -9.23 18.73 -2.09
CA GLN A 127 -9.93 18.33 -3.30
C GLN A 127 -11.23 19.11 -3.46
N GLY A 128 -11.52 19.50 -4.69
CA GLY A 128 -12.77 20.16 -5.04
C GLY A 128 -13.36 19.56 -6.31
N ARG A 129 -14.70 19.58 -6.37
CA ARG A 129 -15.47 19.07 -7.50
C ARG A 129 -16.60 20.03 -7.84
N LEU A 130 -16.78 20.29 -9.14
CA LEU A 130 -17.94 20.99 -9.66
C LEU A 130 -19.17 20.06 -9.72
N PRO A 131 -20.41 20.60 -9.82
CA PRO A 131 -21.59 19.79 -10.05
C PRO A 131 -21.46 18.98 -11.34
N PHE A 132 -22.03 17.79 -11.35
CA PHE A 132 -22.12 16.96 -12.53
C PHE A 132 -23.55 16.40 -12.72
N HIS A 133 -23.83 15.87 -13.92
CA HIS A 133 -25.14 15.32 -14.24
C HIS A 133 -25.42 14.03 -13.45
N SER A 134 -26.64 13.93 -12.89
CA SER A 134 -27.13 12.73 -12.24
C SER A 134 -28.66 12.74 -12.22
N HIS A 135 -29.28 11.67 -12.65
CA HIS A 135 -30.74 11.53 -12.63
C HIS A 135 -31.28 11.20 -11.24
N TYR A 136 -30.46 10.53 -10.39
CA TYR A 136 -30.84 10.10 -9.05
C TYR A 136 -29.60 9.92 -8.16
N GLN A 137 -29.83 9.81 -6.85
CA GLN A 137 -28.81 9.54 -5.85
C GLN A 137 -29.33 8.55 -4.81
N GLY A 138 -28.53 7.56 -4.49
CA GLY A 138 -28.73 6.62 -3.39
C GLY A 138 -27.88 6.95 -2.16
N LYS A 139 -27.90 6.05 -1.21
CA LYS A 139 -27.24 6.22 0.08
C LYS A 139 -25.70 6.31 -0.04
N ASN A 140 -25.12 5.48 -0.91
CA ASN A 140 -23.69 5.42 -1.15
C ASN A 140 -23.30 6.06 -2.50
N SER A 141 -23.98 7.15 -2.90
CA SER A 141 -23.66 7.85 -4.13
C SER A 141 -22.50 8.84 -3.98
N PHE A 142 -21.70 8.96 -5.03
CA PHE A 142 -20.88 10.15 -5.24
C PHE A 142 -21.82 11.31 -5.55
N ARG A 143 -22.01 12.27 -4.62
CA ARG A 143 -23.04 13.32 -4.70
C ARG A 143 -22.80 14.20 -5.93
N ASN A 144 -23.85 14.64 -6.60
CA ASN A 144 -23.73 15.44 -7.81
C ASN A 144 -23.58 16.96 -7.58
N SER A 145 -23.78 17.45 -6.36
CA SER A 145 -23.59 18.87 -6.01
C SER A 145 -22.12 19.24 -5.89
N ALA A 146 -21.76 20.51 -6.06
CA ALA A 146 -20.41 20.98 -5.78
C ALA A 146 -19.96 20.61 -4.36
N GLU A 147 -18.74 20.18 -4.23
CA GLU A 147 -18.20 19.71 -2.95
C GLU A 147 -16.70 19.97 -2.88
N TYR A 148 -16.20 20.25 -1.66
CA TYR A 148 -14.76 20.28 -1.39
C TYR A 148 -14.47 19.60 -0.04
N LYS A 149 -13.31 18.98 0.08
CA LYS A 149 -12.84 18.29 1.29
C LYS A 149 -11.33 18.46 1.42
N THR A 150 -10.88 18.30 2.67
CA THR A 150 -9.45 18.27 2.99
C THR A 150 -9.15 17.04 3.82
N SER A 151 -8.06 16.35 3.49
CA SER A 151 -7.48 15.28 4.29
C SER A 151 -6.06 15.65 4.73
N ILE A 152 -5.64 15.10 5.86
CA ILE A 152 -4.32 15.27 6.43
C ILE A 152 -3.86 13.92 6.94
N VAL A 153 -2.66 13.49 6.52
CA VAL A 153 -1.97 12.31 7.04
C VAL A 153 -0.59 12.73 7.50
N GLY A 154 -0.18 12.30 8.67
CA GLY A 154 1.17 12.49 9.16
C GLY A 154 1.70 11.18 9.73
N THR A 155 2.92 10.80 9.36
CA THR A 155 3.56 9.55 9.76
C THR A 155 4.95 9.82 10.32
N VAL A 156 5.28 9.19 11.44
CA VAL A 156 6.64 9.13 11.98
C VAL A 156 7.17 7.72 11.76
N TYR A 157 8.27 7.62 11.04
CA TYR A 157 8.94 6.36 10.71
C TYR A 157 10.13 6.15 11.62
N THR A 158 10.19 4.99 12.26
CA THR A 158 11.35 4.60 13.08
C THR A 158 11.80 3.19 12.72
N ALA A 159 13.10 2.98 12.66
CA ALA A 159 13.65 1.65 12.51
C ALA A 159 14.98 1.51 13.26
N TRP A 160 15.26 0.30 13.73
CA TRP A 160 16.50 -0.04 14.42
C TRP A 160 17.07 -1.36 13.89
N ARG A 161 18.36 -1.35 13.56
CA ARG A 161 19.09 -2.49 13.04
C ARG A 161 20.11 -3.00 14.08
N PRO A 162 19.75 -4.00 14.89
CA PRO A 162 20.62 -4.54 15.93
C PRO A 162 21.78 -5.40 15.40
N THR A 163 21.71 -5.93 14.18
CA THR A 163 22.75 -6.79 13.60
C THR A 163 23.25 -6.23 12.27
N HIS A 164 24.58 -6.28 12.08
CA HIS A 164 25.27 -5.69 10.91
C HIS A 164 26.02 -6.72 10.05
N SER A 165 25.65 -7.99 10.14
CA SER A 165 26.25 -9.03 9.31
C SER A 165 25.74 -8.96 7.87
N ILE A 166 26.61 -9.17 6.88
CA ILE A 166 26.20 -9.23 5.47
C ILE A 166 25.21 -10.38 5.23
N ARG A 167 25.45 -11.54 5.84
CA ARG A 167 24.62 -12.73 5.62
C ARG A 167 23.41 -12.83 6.53
N TYR A 168 23.43 -12.11 7.63
CA TYR A 168 22.41 -12.15 8.64
C TYR A 168 22.21 -10.75 9.19
N ASN A 169 21.12 -10.13 8.86
CA ASN A 169 20.74 -8.85 9.43
C ASN A 169 19.25 -8.80 9.73
N ASN A 170 18.88 -7.94 10.63
CA ASN A 170 17.47 -7.70 10.94
C ASN A 170 17.24 -6.22 11.23
N ASP A 171 16.04 -5.77 10.87
CA ASP A 171 15.53 -4.45 11.18
C ASP A 171 14.25 -4.59 12.00
N LEU A 172 14.10 -3.78 13.04
CA LEU A 172 12.88 -3.60 13.80
C LEU A 172 12.25 -2.27 13.38
N ILE A 173 11.04 -2.32 12.86
CA ILE A 173 10.35 -1.16 12.29
C ILE A 173 9.14 -0.84 13.16
N PHE A 174 8.94 0.46 13.44
CA PHE A 174 7.80 0.93 14.21
C PHE A 174 7.39 2.32 13.72
N ASP A 175 6.14 2.43 13.21
CA ASP A 175 5.62 3.66 12.65
C ASP A 175 4.35 4.09 13.37
N LEU A 176 4.29 5.38 13.70
CA LEU A 176 3.11 6.06 14.22
C LEU A 176 2.50 6.93 13.14
N GLU A 177 1.19 6.85 12.99
CA GLU A 177 0.45 7.62 12.01
C GLU A 177 -0.77 8.28 12.62
N ALA A 178 -1.11 9.45 12.12
CA ALA A 178 -2.35 10.15 12.42
C ALA A 178 -2.98 10.61 11.11
N ALA A 179 -4.25 10.26 10.90
CA ALA A 179 -5.02 10.65 9.74
C ALA A 179 -6.25 11.45 10.17
N GLU A 180 -6.55 12.51 9.43
CA GLU A 180 -7.69 13.39 9.67
C GLU A 180 -8.32 13.85 8.36
N GLY A 181 -9.55 14.34 8.46
CA GLY A 181 -10.27 14.90 7.34
C GLY A 181 -11.27 13.93 6.74
N ARG A 182 -11.74 14.27 5.52
CA ARG A 182 -12.79 13.51 4.84
C ARG A 182 -12.55 13.50 3.33
N GLY A 183 -13.01 12.44 2.67
CA GLY A 183 -13.06 12.37 1.22
C GLY A 183 -14.28 13.04 0.63
N LEU A 184 -14.23 13.33 -0.67
CA LEU A 184 -15.38 13.76 -1.44
C LEU A 184 -16.51 12.73 -1.29
N SER A 185 -17.74 13.22 -1.14
CA SER A 185 -18.94 12.44 -0.81
C SER A 185 -18.75 11.49 0.39
N GLU A 186 -17.76 11.83 1.25
CA GLU A 186 -17.35 11.08 2.44
C GLU A 186 -16.91 9.66 2.12
N ALA A 187 -16.21 9.54 0.99
CA ALA A 187 -15.63 8.31 0.46
C ALA A 187 -16.67 7.24 0.05
N PHE A 188 -17.70 7.64 -0.69
CA PHE A 188 -18.69 6.76 -1.31
C PHE A 188 -18.90 7.07 -2.79
N GLY A 189 -19.41 6.08 -3.53
CA GLY A 189 -20.00 6.21 -4.84
C GLY A 189 -19.00 6.20 -6.00
N LEU A 190 -17.78 5.73 -5.77
CA LEU A 190 -16.78 5.48 -6.79
C LEU A 190 -16.18 4.09 -6.58
N ALA A 191 -15.78 3.44 -7.66
CA ALA A 191 -15.02 2.19 -7.62
C ALA A 191 -13.64 2.41 -6.99
N GLY A 192 -12.95 3.47 -7.41
CA GLY A 192 -11.69 3.95 -6.87
C GLY A 192 -11.79 5.38 -6.36
N PHE A 193 -11.47 5.61 -5.08
CA PHE A 193 -11.50 6.96 -4.53
C PHE A 193 -10.46 7.86 -5.15
N THR A 194 -10.78 9.16 -5.14
CA THR A 194 -9.96 10.23 -5.69
C THR A 194 -8.77 10.63 -4.82
N ASN A 195 -8.64 10.02 -3.62
CA ASN A 195 -7.61 10.37 -2.65
C ASN A 195 -7.35 9.18 -1.72
N LEU A 196 -6.15 8.60 -1.78
CA LEU A 196 -5.77 7.43 -1.01
C LEU A 196 -5.58 7.72 0.50
N ASP A 197 -5.25 8.96 0.86
CA ASP A 197 -5.05 9.37 2.26
C ASP A 197 -6.36 9.48 3.07
N VAL A 198 -7.49 9.20 2.45
CA VAL A 198 -8.78 9.25 3.13
C VAL A 198 -9.09 7.91 3.78
N VAL A 199 -9.12 7.92 5.12
CA VAL A 199 -9.70 6.83 5.88
C VAL A 199 -11.22 6.88 5.71
N ARG A 200 -11.82 5.84 5.15
CA ARG A 200 -13.25 5.80 4.86
C ARG A 200 -14.12 5.92 6.10
N ASN A 201 -13.64 5.46 7.26
CA ASN A 201 -14.40 5.57 8.50
C ASN A 201 -14.08 6.89 9.25
N PRO A 202 -14.86 7.96 9.06
CA PRO A 202 -14.58 9.25 9.67
C PRO A 202 -14.73 9.26 11.20
N ASN A 203 -15.29 8.20 11.77
CA ASN A 203 -15.51 8.09 13.23
C ASN A 203 -14.26 7.62 13.99
N LEU A 204 -13.19 7.20 13.29
CA LEU A 204 -11.95 6.74 13.92
C LEU A 204 -11.16 7.88 14.59
N GLY A 205 -11.48 9.15 14.31
CA GLY A 205 -10.90 10.32 14.96
C GLY A 205 -9.41 10.56 14.62
N ARG A 206 -8.87 11.63 15.21
CA ARG A 206 -7.49 12.13 15.02
C ARG A 206 -6.45 11.46 15.91
N ILE A 207 -6.82 10.43 16.65
CA ILE A 207 -5.92 9.81 17.62
C ILE A 207 -4.79 9.10 16.86
N PRO A 208 -3.51 9.39 17.14
CA PRO A 208 -2.40 8.65 16.56
C PRO A 208 -2.51 7.15 16.83
N TYR A 209 -2.19 6.35 15.86
CA TYR A 209 -2.22 4.90 15.96
C TYR A 209 -0.93 4.28 15.45
N ILE A 210 -0.67 3.05 15.88
CA ILE A 210 0.46 2.28 15.36
C ILE A 210 0.08 1.78 13.95
N ALA A 211 0.72 2.36 12.94
CA ALA A 211 0.55 1.98 11.55
C ALA A 211 1.31 0.70 11.25
N ARG A 212 2.60 0.66 11.58
CA ARG A 212 3.44 -0.53 11.40
C ARG A 212 4.21 -0.87 12.68
N TYR A 213 4.34 -2.15 12.92
CA TYR A 213 5.36 -2.74 13.78
C TYR A 213 5.76 -4.07 13.18
N GLN A 214 6.98 -4.20 12.73
CA GLN A 214 7.41 -5.41 12.04
C GLN A 214 8.87 -5.74 12.31
N ILE A 215 9.16 -7.03 12.24
CA ILE A 215 10.50 -7.58 12.22
C ILE A 215 10.81 -7.93 10.77
N HIS A 216 11.87 -7.35 10.21
CA HIS A 216 12.44 -7.73 8.94
C HIS A 216 13.73 -8.51 9.19
N GLN A 217 13.84 -9.71 8.64
CA GLN A 217 14.99 -10.59 8.81
C GLN A 217 15.52 -11.03 7.45
N VAL A 218 16.82 -10.87 7.22
CA VAL A 218 17.51 -11.28 6.00
C VAL A 218 18.48 -12.43 6.28
N PHE A 219 18.43 -13.47 5.43
CA PHE A 219 19.38 -14.59 5.40
C PHE A 219 20.03 -14.69 4.01
N GLY A 220 21.32 -14.42 3.93
CA GLY A 220 22.08 -14.43 2.68
C GLY A 220 22.74 -15.76 2.39
N PHE A 221 22.60 -16.23 1.15
CA PHE A 221 23.24 -17.45 0.64
C PHE A 221 24.56 -17.20 -0.09
N THR A 222 24.91 -15.94 -0.32
CA THR A 222 26.15 -15.55 -1.03
C THR A 222 26.84 -14.38 -0.34
N ASN A 223 28.15 -14.26 -0.53
CA ASN A 223 28.91 -13.08 -0.13
C ASN A 223 28.90 -11.96 -1.17
N LYS A 224 28.39 -12.23 -2.39
CA LYS A 224 28.17 -11.18 -3.38
C LYS A 224 26.98 -10.35 -2.95
N THR A 225 27.17 -9.05 -2.91
CA THR A 225 26.15 -8.09 -2.48
C THR A 225 25.66 -7.23 -3.63
N THR A 226 24.48 -6.68 -3.49
CA THR A 226 23.96 -5.58 -4.30
C THR A 226 23.77 -4.37 -3.37
N SER A 227 24.00 -3.17 -3.88
CA SER A 227 23.72 -1.94 -3.16
C SER A 227 22.20 -1.77 -3.01
N GLN A 228 21.80 -1.22 -1.89
CA GLN A 228 20.43 -0.86 -1.56
C GLN A 228 20.45 0.53 -0.92
N GLU A 229 19.52 1.38 -1.28
CA GLU A 229 19.36 2.65 -0.58
C GLU A 229 18.74 2.38 0.80
N PRO A 230 19.37 2.83 1.90
CA PRO A 230 18.80 2.72 3.23
C PRO A 230 17.49 3.50 3.34
N GLY A 231 16.49 2.87 3.90
CA GLY A 231 15.16 3.44 4.13
C GLY A 231 14.53 2.88 5.39
N PHE A 232 13.37 3.39 5.77
CA PHE A 232 12.70 2.95 6.99
C PHE A 232 12.23 1.47 6.93
N PHE A 233 12.12 0.87 5.74
CA PHE A 233 11.82 -0.56 5.59
C PHE A 233 13.04 -1.47 5.67
N ALA A 234 14.24 -0.93 5.43
CA ALA A 234 15.50 -1.69 5.47
C ALA A 234 16.68 -0.74 5.59
N LEU A 235 17.44 -0.85 6.69
CA LEU A 235 18.56 0.06 6.99
C LEU A 235 19.89 -0.39 6.37
N ALA A 236 19.96 -1.63 5.85
CA ALA A 236 21.18 -2.14 5.27
C ALA A 236 21.53 -1.40 3.96
N PRO A 237 22.75 -0.81 3.81
CA PRO A 237 23.16 -0.15 2.57
C PRO A 237 23.48 -1.16 1.44
N SER A 238 23.60 -2.42 1.79
CA SER A 238 23.79 -3.51 0.84
C SER A 238 23.23 -4.82 1.40
N VAL A 239 22.75 -5.67 0.50
CA VAL A 239 22.18 -6.97 0.84
C VAL A 239 22.79 -8.07 -0.03
N PRO A 240 22.81 -9.34 0.40
CA PRO A 240 23.24 -10.44 -0.43
C PRO A 240 22.42 -10.55 -1.72
N MET A 241 23.07 -10.83 -2.86
CA MET A 241 22.40 -10.96 -4.16
C MET A 241 21.40 -12.13 -4.20
N ARG A 242 21.62 -13.16 -3.38
CA ARG A 242 20.72 -14.29 -3.17
C ARG A 242 20.42 -14.40 -1.71
N ARG A 243 19.15 -14.27 -1.37
CA ARG A 243 18.72 -14.22 0.03
C ARG A 243 17.27 -14.66 0.19
N VAL A 244 16.92 -14.99 1.41
CA VAL A 244 15.55 -15.07 1.88
C VAL A 244 15.32 -13.94 2.87
N GLU A 245 14.20 -13.26 2.72
CA GLU A 245 13.74 -12.23 3.64
C GLU A 245 12.43 -12.67 4.28
N PHE A 246 12.29 -12.39 5.58
CA PHE A 246 11.05 -12.60 6.32
C PHE A 246 10.59 -11.27 6.90
N ARG A 247 9.29 -11.01 6.83
CA ARG A 247 8.65 -9.89 7.50
C ARG A 247 7.45 -10.40 8.28
N VAL A 248 7.36 -10.02 9.56
CA VAL A 248 6.29 -10.45 10.46
C VAL A 248 5.89 -9.29 11.34
N GLY A 249 4.58 -9.04 11.46
CA GLY A 249 4.03 -7.99 12.31
C GLY A 249 2.82 -7.32 11.69
N LYS A 250 2.61 -6.04 12.05
CA LYS A 250 1.61 -5.18 11.42
C LYS A 250 2.25 -4.42 10.26
N LEU A 251 1.62 -4.48 9.09
CA LEU A 251 2.11 -3.91 7.84
C LEU A 251 0.95 -3.63 6.88
N THR A 252 1.21 -2.97 5.78
CA THR A 252 0.28 -2.94 4.63
C THR A 252 0.86 -3.75 3.47
N LEU A 253 0.00 -4.43 2.72
CA LEU A 253 0.43 -5.30 1.62
C LEU A 253 1.02 -4.51 0.44
N PRO A 254 0.48 -3.35 0.04
CA PRO A 254 1.06 -2.51 -1.00
C PRO A 254 2.51 -2.07 -0.77
N ASP A 255 3.02 -2.10 0.45
CA ASP A 255 4.44 -1.85 0.71
C ASP A 255 5.36 -2.89 0.03
N PHE A 256 4.84 -4.10 -0.30
CA PHE A 256 5.65 -5.24 -0.75
C PHE A 256 5.11 -5.96 -1.98
N PHE A 257 3.79 -5.91 -2.23
CA PHE A 257 3.12 -6.54 -3.37
C PHE A 257 2.55 -5.48 -4.31
N ASP A 258 2.45 -5.80 -5.59
CA ASP A 258 1.96 -4.89 -6.65
C ASP A 258 2.72 -3.56 -6.74
N VAL A 259 3.92 -3.49 -6.20
CA VAL A 259 4.75 -2.28 -6.22
C VAL A 259 4.96 -1.79 -7.66
N ASN A 260 4.89 -0.48 -7.87
CA ASN A 260 5.09 0.14 -9.18
C ASN A 260 5.74 1.52 -9.00
N GLY A 261 6.92 1.70 -9.56
CA GLY A 261 7.69 2.93 -9.37
C GLY A 261 7.01 4.20 -9.89
N PRO A 262 6.42 4.23 -11.10
CA PRO A 262 5.68 5.40 -11.61
C PRO A 262 4.29 5.60 -11.00
N GLY A 263 3.63 4.55 -10.50
CA GLY A 263 2.22 4.60 -10.12
C GLY A 263 1.91 3.97 -8.76
N GLY A 264 2.80 4.03 -7.76
CA GLY A 264 2.60 3.41 -6.46
C GLY A 264 3.04 4.28 -5.28
N ASP A 265 3.01 5.61 -5.41
CA ASP A 265 3.32 6.55 -4.32
C ASP A 265 2.19 7.58 -4.18
N SER A 266 1.25 7.28 -3.31
CA SER A 266 0.10 8.15 -3.01
C SER A 266 0.48 9.53 -2.44
N HIS A 267 1.70 9.69 -1.90
CA HIS A 267 2.13 10.94 -1.29
C HIS A 267 2.74 11.93 -2.29
N LEU A 268 3.29 11.44 -3.41
CA LEU A 268 3.99 12.29 -4.39
C LEU A 268 3.53 12.09 -5.83
N GLN A 269 2.81 10.99 -6.11
CA GLN A 269 2.35 10.61 -7.45
C GLN A 269 0.81 10.68 -7.56
N PHE A 270 0.19 9.70 -8.18
CA PHE A 270 -1.27 9.60 -8.34
C PHE A 270 -2.01 9.50 -7.01
N MET A 271 -3.24 9.99 -6.96
CA MET A 271 -4.07 10.00 -5.76
C MET A 271 -5.20 8.99 -5.83
N ASN A 272 -5.63 8.60 -7.04
CA ASN A 272 -6.75 7.69 -7.21
C ASN A 272 -6.38 6.26 -6.78
N TRP A 273 -7.24 5.63 -6.02
CA TRP A 273 -7.01 4.29 -5.46
C TRP A 273 -6.71 3.23 -6.51
N THR A 274 -7.41 3.26 -7.67
CA THR A 274 -7.25 2.26 -8.73
C THR A 274 -6.12 2.58 -9.71
N VAL A 275 -5.45 3.74 -9.52
CA VAL A 275 -4.20 4.10 -10.20
C VAL A 275 -3.00 3.77 -9.32
N ASP A 276 -3.09 4.04 -8.02
CA ASP A 276 -1.98 3.80 -7.08
C ASP A 276 -1.71 2.30 -6.89
N ASN A 277 -2.76 1.49 -6.85
CA ASN A 277 -2.68 0.03 -6.73
C ASN A 277 -3.66 -0.66 -7.69
N ASN A 278 -3.45 -1.97 -7.90
CA ASN A 278 -4.35 -2.80 -8.70
C ASN A 278 -5.77 -2.79 -8.11
N GLY A 279 -6.72 -2.15 -8.80
CA GLY A 279 -8.09 -1.99 -8.30
C GLY A 279 -8.82 -3.31 -8.03
N ALA A 280 -8.53 -4.39 -8.77
CA ALA A 280 -9.16 -5.68 -8.56
C ALA A 280 -8.47 -6.56 -7.49
N TRP A 281 -7.47 -6.04 -6.82
CA TRP A 281 -6.78 -6.72 -5.72
C TRP A 281 -7.38 -6.35 -4.37
N ASP A 282 -8.32 -7.16 -3.91
CA ASP A 282 -8.98 -7.00 -2.61
C ASP A 282 -8.06 -7.51 -1.50
N TYR A 283 -6.98 -6.78 -1.22
CA TYR A 283 -5.96 -7.21 -0.26
C TYR A 283 -6.43 -7.14 1.20
N ALA A 284 -5.90 -8.04 2.03
CA ALA A 284 -6.23 -8.12 3.45
C ALA A 284 -5.81 -6.84 4.19
N ALA A 285 -6.78 -6.08 4.70
CA ALA A 285 -6.53 -4.86 5.46
C ALA A 285 -7.73 -4.49 6.33
N ASP A 286 -7.46 -3.78 7.44
CA ASP A 286 -8.46 -3.01 8.17
C ASP A 286 -8.85 -1.73 7.39
N THR A 287 -9.82 -0.98 7.90
CA THR A 287 -10.28 0.28 7.27
C THR A 287 -9.20 1.36 7.13
N ARG A 288 -8.02 1.18 7.74
CA ARG A 288 -6.86 2.06 7.64
C ARG A 288 -5.81 1.55 6.65
N GLY A 289 -6.04 0.41 6.02
CA GLY A 289 -5.12 -0.19 5.06
C GLY A 289 -4.06 -1.09 5.66
N TYR A 290 -4.12 -1.44 6.95
CA TYR A 290 -3.14 -2.26 7.64
C TYR A 290 -3.70 -3.62 8.06
N THR A 291 -2.81 -4.61 8.13
CA THR A 291 -3.14 -5.95 8.67
C THR A 291 -1.98 -6.50 9.49
N VAL A 292 -2.22 -7.63 10.16
CA VAL A 292 -1.21 -8.39 10.90
C VAL A 292 -0.97 -9.71 10.20
N GLY A 293 0.30 -10.04 9.97
CA GLY A 293 0.65 -11.28 9.30
C GLY A 293 2.14 -11.44 9.11
N GLY A 294 2.49 -12.27 8.15
CA GLY A 294 3.89 -12.49 7.80
C GLY A 294 4.05 -12.89 6.35
N MET A 295 5.22 -12.56 5.81
CA MET A 295 5.61 -12.93 4.47
C MET A 295 7.04 -13.43 4.43
N VAL A 296 7.32 -14.22 3.40
CA VAL A 296 8.65 -14.68 3.02
C VAL A 296 8.88 -14.30 1.56
N GLU A 297 10.10 -13.83 1.26
CA GLU A 297 10.55 -13.54 -0.09
C GLU A 297 11.89 -14.25 -0.33
N TYR A 298 11.99 -14.96 -1.44
CA TYR A 298 13.27 -15.37 -2.00
C TYR A 298 13.65 -14.43 -3.14
N ASP A 299 14.84 -13.87 -3.05
CA ASP A 299 15.35 -12.90 -4.00
C ASP A 299 16.62 -13.42 -4.67
N ASP A 300 16.62 -13.43 -6.00
CA ASP A 300 17.77 -13.68 -6.86
C ASP A 300 18.11 -12.40 -7.64
N ARG A 301 19.15 -12.45 -8.45
CA ARG A 301 19.64 -11.31 -9.22
C ARG A 301 18.59 -10.70 -10.16
N VAL A 302 17.78 -11.53 -10.83
CA VAL A 302 16.86 -11.10 -11.90
C VAL A 302 15.40 -11.41 -11.62
N TRP A 303 15.09 -12.15 -10.56
CA TRP A 303 13.72 -12.48 -10.18
C TRP A 303 13.58 -12.62 -8.69
N SER A 304 12.38 -12.47 -8.21
CA SER A 304 12.00 -12.82 -6.85
C SER A 304 10.64 -13.50 -6.81
N ILE A 305 10.41 -14.25 -5.75
CA ILE A 305 9.09 -14.82 -5.43
C ILE A 305 8.79 -14.52 -3.98
N ARG A 306 7.58 -14.03 -3.71
CA ARG A 306 7.12 -13.74 -2.36
C ARG A 306 5.77 -14.36 -2.10
N TYR A 307 5.56 -14.75 -0.84
CA TYR A 307 4.30 -15.29 -0.36
C TYR A 307 4.04 -14.81 1.06
N GLY A 308 2.78 -14.46 1.34
CA GLY A 308 2.37 -13.99 2.66
C GLY A 308 1.00 -14.50 3.08
N LEU A 309 0.82 -14.56 4.41
CA LEU A 309 -0.43 -14.90 5.08
C LEU A 309 -0.78 -13.78 6.07
N PHE A 310 -2.00 -13.23 5.96
CA PHE A 310 -2.42 -12.03 6.67
C PHE A 310 -3.83 -12.21 7.25
N ALA A 311 -4.10 -11.58 8.38
CA ALA A 311 -5.43 -11.57 8.99
C ALA A 311 -6.42 -10.76 8.12
N MET A 312 -7.69 -11.15 8.10
CA MET A 312 -8.78 -10.41 7.46
C MET A 312 -9.61 -9.70 8.53
N PRO A 313 -10.25 -8.57 8.22
CA PRO A 313 -11.18 -7.95 9.16
C PRO A 313 -12.44 -8.79 9.38
N THR A 314 -13.15 -8.52 10.47
CA THR A 314 -14.39 -9.24 10.84
C THR A 314 -15.56 -8.95 9.92
N VAL A 315 -15.60 -7.76 9.35
CA VAL A 315 -16.62 -7.28 8.39
C VAL A 315 -15.94 -6.48 7.30
N ALA A 316 -16.60 -6.32 6.15
CA ALA A 316 -16.08 -5.52 5.04
C ALA A 316 -15.68 -4.12 5.49
N ASN A 317 -14.42 -3.73 5.22
CA ASN A 317 -13.80 -2.47 5.62
C ASN A 317 -13.91 -2.17 7.13
N GLY A 318 -13.90 -3.22 7.96
CA GLY A 318 -13.91 -3.09 9.42
C GLY A 318 -12.57 -2.70 10.01
N ILE A 319 -12.57 -2.23 11.27
CA ILE A 319 -11.32 -1.93 12.01
C ILE A 319 -10.80 -3.14 12.78
N ASP A 320 -11.70 -4.04 13.18
CA ASP A 320 -11.37 -5.19 14.01
C ASP A 320 -11.01 -6.40 13.14
N MET A 321 -9.89 -7.05 13.45
CA MET A 321 -9.42 -8.23 12.74
C MET A 321 -10.05 -9.51 13.29
N ASP A 322 -10.41 -10.47 12.42
CA ASP A 322 -10.81 -11.82 12.81
C ASP A 322 -9.55 -12.68 13.07
N TRP A 323 -9.31 -13.00 14.32
CA TRP A 323 -8.14 -13.79 14.74
C TRP A 323 -8.32 -15.31 14.55
N ALA A 324 -9.47 -15.75 14.05
CA ALA A 324 -9.67 -17.14 13.68
C ALA A 324 -9.06 -17.44 12.30
N LEU A 325 -7.73 -17.41 12.22
CA LEU A 325 -6.95 -17.53 10.96
C LEU A 325 -7.25 -18.79 10.15
N SER A 326 -7.90 -19.81 10.72
CA SER A 326 -8.35 -21.00 9.97
C SER A 326 -9.50 -20.68 9.00
N ARG A 327 -10.28 -19.62 9.26
CA ARG A 327 -11.45 -19.21 8.47
C ARG A 327 -11.38 -17.77 7.95
N ALA A 328 -10.47 -16.95 8.49
CA ALA A 328 -10.32 -15.53 8.12
C ALA A 328 -8.84 -15.22 7.90
N HIS A 329 -8.39 -15.31 6.66
CA HIS A 329 -7.02 -14.99 6.26
C HIS A 329 -6.93 -14.65 4.77
N GLY A 330 -6.05 -13.72 4.43
CA GLY A 330 -5.64 -13.42 3.06
C GLY A 330 -4.30 -14.09 2.74
N GLN A 331 -4.23 -14.80 1.63
CA GLN A 331 -3.01 -15.35 1.06
C GLN A 331 -2.63 -14.53 -0.17
N ASN A 332 -1.37 -14.13 -0.27
CA ASN A 332 -0.86 -13.39 -1.41
C ASN A 332 0.44 -14.02 -1.88
N GLY A 333 0.56 -14.25 -3.17
CA GLY A 333 1.77 -14.73 -3.82
C GLY A 333 2.11 -13.85 -5.00
N GLU A 334 3.38 -13.47 -5.16
CA GLU A 334 3.83 -12.67 -6.29
C GLU A 334 5.16 -13.16 -6.83
N PHE A 335 5.23 -13.26 -8.15
CA PHE A 335 6.46 -13.48 -8.89
C PHE A 335 6.88 -12.17 -9.57
N GLU A 336 8.13 -11.77 -9.40
CA GLU A 336 8.73 -10.57 -9.99
C GLU A 336 9.87 -10.95 -10.92
N LEU A 337 9.88 -10.37 -12.11
CA LEU A 337 10.93 -10.50 -13.11
C LEU A 337 11.50 -9.13 -13.46
N ARG A 338 12.80 -8.94 -13.24
CA ARG A 338 13.55 -7.74 -13.62
C ARG A 338 14.14 -7.95 -15.01
N HIS A 339 13.91 -7.02 -15.91
CA HIS A 339 14.28 -7.13 -17.32
C HIS A 339 14.78 -5.81 -17.89
N SER A 340 15.22 -5.85 -19.13
CA SER A 340 15.67 -4.69 -19.90
C SER A 340 15.19 -4.85 -21.34
N PHE A 341 13.85 -4.82 -21.55
CA PHE A 341 13.26 -4.93 -22.90
C PHE A 341 13.67 -3.76 -23.80
N VAL A 342 13.80 -2.57 -23.21
CA VAL A 342 14.47 -1.45 -23.85
C VAL A 342 15.95 -1.50 -23.44
N LYS A 343 16.84 -1.56 -24.41
CA LYS A 343 18.29 -1.74 -24.18
C LYS A 343 18.82 -0.73 -23.15
N GLU A 344 19.56 -1.24 -22.16
CA GLU A 344 20.17 -0.47 -21.07
C GLU A 344 19.17 0.29 -20.16
N ARG A 345 17.88 -0.05 -20.25
CA ARG A 345 16.80 0.53 -19.44
C ARG A 345 16.18 -0.51 -18.53
N LYS A 346 15.88 -0.12 -17.31
CA LYS A 346 15.28 -1.01 -16.31
C LYS A 346 13.80 -1.21 -16.58
N GLY A 347 13.33 -2.42 -16.36
CA GLY A 347 11.93 -2.76 -16.36
C GLY A 347 11.66 -3.89 -15.39
N VAL A 348 10.46 -3.95 -14.88
CA VAL A 348 10.00 -4.98 -13.95
C VAL A 348 8.61 -5.44 -14.37
N THR A 349 8.37 -6.73 -14.26
CA THR A 349 7.04 -7.33 -14.48
C THR A 349 6.71 -8.21 -13.29
N ARG A 350 5.48 -8.09 -12.78
CA ARG A 350 4.98 -8.82 -11.62
C ARG A 350 3.71 -9.57 -11.95
N LEU A 351 3.57 -10.76 -11.39
CA LEU A 351 2.38 -11.59 -11.45
C LEU A 351 1.91 -11.85 -10.02
N LEU A 352 0.80 -11.25 -9.64
CA LEU A 352 0.19 -11.36 -8.34
C LEU A 352 -0.94 -12.39 -8.36
N PHE A 353 -1.04 -13.20 -7.32
CA PHE A 353 -2.17 -14.10 -7.04
C PHE A 353 -2.61 -13.90 -5.60
N TYR A 354 -3.93 -13.88 -5.37
CA TYR A 354 -4.44 -13.80 -4.01
C TYR A 354 -5.65 -14.69 -3.78
N ALA A 355 -5.87 -15.07 -2.53
CA ALA A 355 -7.02 -15.83 -2.07
C ALA A 355 -7.36 -15.41 -0.64
N ASN A 356 -8.55 -14.84 -0.47
CA ASN A 356 -9.06 -14.36 0.80
C ASN A 356 -10.15 -15.28 1.32
N ARG A 357 -10.00 -15.72 2.56
CA ARG A 357 -11.09 -16.35 3.33
C ARG A 357 -11.54 -15.35 4.39
N ALA A 358 -12.85 -15.09 4.44
CA ALA A 358 -13.43 -14.20 5.44
C ALA A 358 -14.92 -14.52 5.66
N HIS A 359 -15.58 -13.74 6.48
CA HIS A 359 -17.03 -13.78 6.67
C HIS A 359 -17.66 -12.89 5.60
N MET A 360 -17.88 -13.43 4.40
CA MET A 360 -18.32 -12.71 3.20
C MET A 360 -19.66 -13.23 2.69
N GLY A 361 -20.49 -12.33 2.17
CA GLY A 361 -21.72 -12.64 1.48
C GLY A 361 -21.52 -12.88 -0.03
N THR A 362 -22.47 -13.57 -0.65
CA THR A 362 -22.52 -13.73 -2.10
C THR A 362 -23.63 -12.87 -2.69
N TYR A 363 -23.31 -12.17 -3.80
CA TYR A 363 -24.30 -11.33 -4.49
C TYR A 363 -25.50 -12.14 -4.97
N ARG A 364 -25.28 -13.36 -5.49
CA ARG A 364 -26.37 -14.20 -6.02
C ARG A 364 -27.35 -14.61 -4.93
N GLU A 365 -26.90 -15.04 -3.77
CA GLU A 365 -27.79 -15.40 -2.66
C GLU A 365 -28.60 -14.21 -2.16
N ALA A 366 -28.00 -13.02 -2.06
CA ALA A 366 -28.70 -11.80 -1.69
C ALA A 366 -29.77 -11.39 -2.72
N ILE A 367 -29.49 -11.53 -4.02
CA ILE A 367 -30.45 -11.29 -5.09
C ILE A 367 -31.61 -12.28 -5.01
N ASP A 368 -31.30 -13.58 -4.92
CA ASP A 368 -32.31 -14.63 -4.90
C ASP A 368 -33.19 -14.55 -3.66
N GLY A 369 -32.61 -14.30 -2.46
CA GLY A 369 -33.36 -14.12 -1.21
C GLY A 369 -34.33 -12.94 -1.27
N PHE A 370 -33.92 -11.84 -1.89
CA PHE A 370 -34.76 -10.66 -2.11
C PHE A 370 -35.87 -10.94 -3.15
N LEU A 371 -35.54 -11.47 -4.33
CA LEU A 371 -36.49 -11.70 -5.43
C LEU A 371 -37.54 -12.76 -5.07
N ASN A 372 -37.17 -13.76 -4.27
CA ASN A 372 -38.11 -14.78 -3.75
C ASN A 372 -39.00 -14.26 -2.62
N GLY A 373 -38.75 -13.03 -2.14
CA GLY A 373 -39.48 -12.43 -1.03
C GLY A 373 -39.16 -13.01 0.35
N THR A 374 -38.20 -13.93 0.45
CA THR A 374 -37.80 -14.56 1.71
C THR A 374 -37.20 -13.54 2.67
N ASP A 375 -36.25 -12.74 2.17
CA ASP A 375 -35.59 -11.72 2.99
C ASP A 375 -36.53 -10.60 3.40
N THR A 376 -37.44 -10.21 2.49
CA THR A 376 -38.48 -9.23 2.83
C THR A 376 -39.43 -9.78 3.90
N ALA A 377 -39.83 -11.03 3.82
CA ALA A 377 -40.75 -11.66 4.78
C ALA A 377 -40.11 -11.86 6.17
N VAL A 378 -38.83 -12.22 6.21
CA VAL A 378 -38.12 -12.54 7.46
C VAL A 378 -37.51 -11.30 8.11
N TYR A 379 -36.87 -10.43 7.32
CA TYR A 379 -36.06 -9.31 7.82
C TYR A 379 -36.64 -7.94 7.48
N GLY A 380 -37.72 -7.88 6.68
CA GLY A 380 -38.37 -6.62 6.31
C GLY A 380 -37.55 -5.74 5.36
N VAL A 381 -36.56 -6.30 4.67
CA VAL A 381 -35.70 -5.53 3.74
C VAL A 381 -36.46 -5.20 2.45
N THR A 382 -36.13 -4.04 1.87
CA THR A 382 -36.74 -3.51 0.65
C THR A 382 -35.81 -3.54 -0.54
N VAL A 383 -34.58 -3.99 -0.35
CA VAL A 383 -33.51 -4.16 -1.36
C VAL A 383 -32.69 -5.40 -1.01
N PRO A 384 -32.01 -6.02 -1.98
CA PRO A 384 -31.13 -7.15 -1.68
C PRO A 384 -30.03 -6.70 -0.70
N THR A 385 -29.77 -7.52 0.30
CA THR A 385 -28.86 -7.18 1.42
C THR A 385 -27.83 -8.29 1.60
N ILE A 386 -26.60 -8.05 1.16
CA ILE A 386 -25.53 -9.04 1.10
C ILE A 386 -25.12 -9.55 2.48
N THR A 387 -25.19 -8.70 3.51
CA THR A 387 -24.83 -9.06 4.89
C THR A 387 -25.79 -10.07 5.55
N LEU A 388 -26.93 -10.36 4.95
CA LEU A 388 -27.82 -11.45 5.38
C LEU A 388 -27.37 -12.84 4.86
N HIS A 389 -26.43 -12.86 3.93
CA HIS A 389 -25.95 -14.04 3.24
C HIS A 389 -24.44 -14.24 3.38
N GLU A 390 -23.90 -13.79 4.51
CA GLU A 390 -22.48 -13.96 4.83
C GLU A 390 -22.21 -15.38 5.36
N HIS A 391 -21.12 -15.98 4.88
CA HIS A 391 -20.65 -17.30 5.28
C HIS A 391 -19.23 -17.25 5.81
N PHE A 392 -18.98 -17.90 6.94
CA PHE A 392 -17.64 -18.02 7.50
C PHE A 392 -16.74 -18.85 6.58
N GLY A 393 -15.56 -18.29 6.24
CA GLY A 393 -14.58 -18.96 5.39
C GLY A 393 -14.93 -18.95 3.92
N ALA A 394 -15.87 -18.11 3.49
CA ALA A 394 -16.13 -17.83 2.07
C ALA A 394 -14.83 -17.43 1.38
N LEU A 395 -14.65 -17.84 0.13
CA LEU A 395 -13.38 -17.74 -0.60
C LEU A 395 -13.51 -16.82 -1.81
N LYS A 396 -12.88 -15.65 -1.74
CA LYS A 396 -12.67 -14.75 -2.88
C LYS A 396 -11.23 -14.86 -3.36
N TYR A 397 -11.01 -14.93 -4.68
CA TYR A 397 -9.68 -15.05 -5.26
C TYR A 397 -9.55 -14.25 -6.55
N GLY A 398 -8.31 -13.92 -6.87
CA GLY A 398 -7.99 -13.17 -8.08
C GLY A 398 -6.52 -13.18 -8.42
N PHE A 399 -6.19 -12.44 -9.48
CA PHE A 399 -4.82 -12.26 -9.92
C PHE A 399 -4.60 -10.87 -10.49
N GLY A 400 -3.33 -10.44 -10.51
CA GLY A 400 -2.87 -9.18 -11.08
C GLY A 400 -1.67 -9.38 -11.98
N TYR A 401 -1.57 -8.54 -13.00
CA TYR A 401 -0.38 -8.31 -13.80
C TYR A 401 0.01 -6.85 -13.64
N ASN A 402 1.29 -6.60 -13.37
CA ASN A 402 1.84 -5.27 -13.19
C ASN A 402 3.17 -5.20 -13.95
N THR A 403 3.37 -4.16 -14.73
CA THR A 403 4.63 -3.94 -15.45
C THR A 403 4.99 -2.47 -15.49
N GLU A 404 6.28 -2.21 -15.43
CA GLU A 404 6.86 -0.89 -15.60
C GLU A 404 8.13 -0.97 -16.45
N GLN A 405 8.42 0.06 -17.23
CA GLN A 405 9.59 0.13 -18.10
C GLN A 405 10.09 1.55 -18.26
N GLU A 406 11.36 1.77 -18.00
CA GLU A 406 12.06 2.98 -18.46
C GLU A 406 12.17 2.95 -19.98
N VAL A 407 11.61 3.94 -20.66
CA VAL A 407 11.72 4.11 -22.12
C VAL A 407 12.88 5.03 -22.47
N THR A 408 13.05 6.11 -21.73
CA THR A 408 14.19 7.03 -21.82
C THR A 408 14.69 7.33 -20.40
N GLU A 409 15.69 8.21 -20.27
CA GLU A 409 16.15 8.70 -18.96
C GLU A 409 15.09 9.45 -18.17
N ASN A 410 14.10 10.00 -18.86
CA ASN A 410 13.10 10.86 -18.27
C ASN A 410 11.68 10.31 -18.39
N LEU A 411 11.45 9.25 -19.19
CA LEU A 411 10.13 8.68 -19.46
C LEU A 411 10.07 7.26 -18.96
N ARG A 412 9.14 6.98 -18.05
CA ARG A 412 8.72 5.64 -17.67
C ARG A 412 7.29 5.41 -18.10
N VAL A 413 6.96 4.18 -18.45
CA VAL A 413 5.60 3.74 -18.75
C VAL A 413 5.26 2.57 -17.85
N PHE A 414 3.99 2.43 -17.51
CA PHE A 414 3.52 1.33 -16.67
C PHE A 414 2.12 0.89 -17.09
N GLY A 415 1.74 -0.29 -16.64
CA GLY A 415 0.40 -0.80 -16.82
C GLY A 415 0.08 -1.90 -15.83
N ARG A 416 -1.19 -1.98 -15.46
CA ARG A 416 -1.76 -3.04 -14.61
C ARG A 416 -2.96 -3.66 -15.26
N PHE A 417 -3.16 -4.92 -14.97
CA PHE A 417 -4.39 -5.65 -15.21
C PHE A 417 -4.75 -6.42 -13.95
N GLY A 418 -6.00 -6.39 -13.57
CA GLY A 418 -6.52 -7.12 -12.43
C GLY A 418 -7.83 -7.82 -12.73
N TRP A 419 -8.04 -8.95 -12.10
CA TRP A 419 -9.26 -9.73 -12.17
C TRP A 419 -9.49 -10.50 -10.87
N ASN A 420 -10.75 -10.53 -10.43
CA ASN A 420 -11.20 -11.43 -9.38
C ASN A 420 -12.52 -12.14 -9.80
N GLU A 421 -12.93 -13.10 -9.00
CA GLU A 421 -14.09 -13.94 -9.30
C GLU A 421 -15.41 -13.17 -9.26
N GLY A 422 -15.54 -12.09 -8.46
CA GLY A 422 -16.67 -11.15 -8.41
C GLY A 422 -18.02 -11.72 -8.00
N GLN A 423 -18.06 -12.87 -7.32
CA GLN A 423 -19.27 -13.48 -6.76
C GLN A 423 -19.49 -13.07 -5.31
N HIS A 424 -18.40 -12.90 -4.57
CA HIS A 424 -18.42 -12.45 -3.18
C HIS A 424 -18.23 -10.94 -3.10
N GLU A 425 -18.74 -10.34 -2.03
CA GLU A 425 -18.54 -8.93 -1.76
C GLU A 425 -17.06 -8.55 -1.71
N SER A 426 -16.76 -7.32 -2.07
CA SER A 426 -15.44 -6.75 -1.82
C SER A 426 -15.28 -6.45 -0.34
N PHE A 427 -14.07 -6.70 0.21
CA PHE A 427 -13.92 -6.80 1.64
C PHE A 427 -13.04 -5.69 2.24
N ALA A 428 -12.00 -5.26 1.55
CA ALA A 428 -11.02 -4.37 2.16
C ALA A 428 -10.71 -3.10 1.36
N TYR A 429 -10.50 -3.17 0.05
CA TYR A 429 -9.90 -2.07 -0.68
C TYR A 429 -10.87 -1.32 -1.60
N THR A 430 -11.32 -1.94 -2.67
CA THR A 430 -12.17 -1.32 -3.71
C THR A 430 -13.31 -2.23 -4.08
N GLU A 431 -14.38 -1.71 -4.65
CA GLU A 431 -15.42 -2.52 -5.29
C GLU A 431 -15.17 -2.63 -6.80
N VAL A 432 -14.13 -3.38 -7.15
CA VAL A 432 -13.68 -3.62 -8.53
C VAL A 432 -13.45 -5.10 -8.74
N ASP A 433 -14.04 -5.68 -9.80
CA ASP A 433 -13.82 -7.09 -10.16
C ASP A 433 -12.86 -7.24 -11.34
N GLN A 434 -12.70 -6.20 -12.16
CA GLN A 434 -11.72 -6.12 -13.24
C GLN A 434 -11.18 -4.71 -13.38
N THR A 435 -9.88 -4.57 -13.58
CA THR A 435 -9.25 -3.30 -13.90
C THR A 435 -8.25 -3.45 -15.03
N VAL A 436 -8.13 -2.42 -15.85
CA VAL A 436 -7.06 -2.24 -16.84
C VAL A 436 -6.54 -0.83 -16.68
N GLU A 437 -5.23 -0.70 -16.51
CA GLU A 437 -4.55 0.56 -16.30
C GLU A 437 -3.36 0.70 -17.23
N LEU A 438 -3.16 1.91 -17.74
CA LEU A 438 -1.97 2.34 -18.48
C LEU A 438 -1.60 3.75 -18.06
N GLY A 439 -0.32 3.99 -17.84
CA GLY A 439 0.15 5.31 -17.47
C GLY A 439 1.62 5.57 -17.83
N ALA A 440 2.02 6.80 -17.64
CA ALA A 440 3.38 7.24 -17.87
C ALA A 440 3.72 8.42 -16.95
N ASP A 441 4.98 8.51 -16.55
CA ASP A 441 5.55 9.68 -15.91
C ASP A 441 6.76 10.24 -16.68
N TYR A 442 6.99 11.52 -16.53
CA TYR A 442 8.09 12.23 -17.17
C TYR A 442 8.75 13.20 -16.19
N THR A 443 10.07 13.10 -16.05
CA THR A 443 10.85 13.98 -15.18
C THR A 443 11.11 15.34 -15.84
N GLY A 444 11.21 16.39 -15.01
CA GLY A 444 11.31 17.78 -15.46
C GLY A 444 12.66 18.23 -16.01
N THR A 445 13.55 17.33 -16.39
CA THR A 445 14.90 17.64 -16.90
C THR A 445 14.87 18.63 -18.08
N ARG A 446 13.87 18.50 -18.98
CA ARG A 446 13.74 19.40 -20.16
C ARG A 446 13.43 20.85 -19.81
N TRP A 447 12.80 21.09 -18.67
CA TRP A 447 12.52 22.46 -18.19
C TRP A 447 13.36 22.82 -16.95
N HIS A 448 14.55 22.18 -16.83
CA HIS A 448 15.57 22.47 -15.81
C HIS A 448 15.11 22.21 -14.35
N ARG A 449 14.20 21.26 -14.17
CA ARG A 449 13.68 20.83 -12.87
C ARG A 449 13.66 19.30 -12.77
N PRO A 450 14.84 18.65 -12.68
CA PRO A 450 14.98 17.19 -12.83
C PRO A 450 14.27 16.38 -11.74
N VAL A 451 13.92 16.99 -10.61
CA VAL A 451 13.18 16.34 -9.51
C VAL A 451 11.66 16.50 -9.62
N ASP A 452 11.19 17.45 -10.45
CA ASP A 452 9.76 17.61 -10.70
C ASP A 452 9.25 16.52 -11.64
N LYS A 453 7.96 16.19 -11.53
CA LYS A 453 7.30 15.19 -12.37
C LYS A 453 5.98 15.67 -12.92
N VAL A 454 5.68 15.23 -14.13
CA VAL A 454 4.34 15.22 -14.71
C VAL A 454 3.97 13.77 -15.05
N ALA A 455 2.74 13.39 -14.82
CA ALA A 455 2.28 12.06 -15.17
C ALA A 455 0.82 12.07 -15.63
N ILE A 456 0.46 11.00 -16.34
CA ILE A 456 -0.91 10.71 -16.75
C ILE A 456 -1.17 9.21 -16.66
N ALA A 457 -2.35 8.85 -16.19
CA ALA A 457 -2.83 7.46 -16.19
C ALA A 457 -4.28 7.40 -16.68
N VAL A 458 -4.64 6.27 -17.27
CA VAL A 458 -5.99 5.92 -17.69
C VAL A 458 -6.33 4.57 -17.10
N VAL A 459 -7.48 4.50 -16.40
CA VAL A 459 -7.97 3.28 -15.76
C VAL A 459 -9.39 3.00 -16.24
N SER A 460 -9.69 1.73 -16.44
CA SER A 460 -11.04 1.25 -16.75
C SER A 460 -11.41 0.12 -15.79
N ASN A 461 -12.32 0.41 -14.87
CA ASN A 461 -12.83 -0.51 -13.85
C ASN A 461 -14.14 -1.16 -14.30
N ALA A 462 -14.40 -2.39 -13.86
CA ALA A 462 -15.63 -3.12 -14.12
C ALA A 462 -16.00 -4.04 -12.96
N ILE A 463 -17.28 -4.36 -12.87
CA ILE A 463 -17.85 -5.34 -11.94
C ILE A 463 -18.57 -6.45 -12.70
N LYS A 464 -18.70 -7.63 -12.07
CA LYS A 464 -19.33 -8.84 -12.62
C LYS A 464 -20.86 -8.71 -12.68
N ALA A 465 -21.49 -9.59 -13.44
CA ALA A 465 -22.94 -9.55 -13.69
C ALA A 465 -23.78 -9.61 -12.41
N ASP A 466 -23.44 -10.48 -11.46
CA ASP A 466 -24.19 -10.59 -10.20
C ASP A 466 -24.03 -9.31 -9.35
N HIS A 467 -22.83 -8.71 -9.33
CA HIS A 467 -22.60 -7.44 -8.67
C HIS A 467 -23.38 -6.29 -9.35
N GLN A 468 -23.43 -6.26 -10.70
CA GLN A 468 -24.25 -5.30 -11.46
C GLN A 468 -25.75 -5.45 -11.12
N GLU A 469 -26.28 -6.68 -11.11
CA GLU A 469 -27.68 -6.95 -10.79
C GLU A 469 -28.02 -6.57 -9.36
N TYR A 470 -27.13 -6.87 -8.42
CA TYR A 470 -27.27 -6.48 -7.00
C TYR A 470 -27.42 -4.97 -6.84
N LEU A 471 -26.51 -4.17 -7.44
CA LEU A 471 -26.57 -2.71 -7.39
C LEU A 471 -27.78 -2.16 -8.17
N LYS A 472 -28.16 -2.78 -9.29
CA LYS A 472 -29.36 -2.41 -10.08
C LYS A 472 -30.65 -2.56 -9.29
N LEU A 473 -30.76 -3.57 -8.44
CA LEU A 473 -31.89 -3.79 -7.54
C LEU A 473 -31.87 -2.91 -6.28
N GLY A 474 -30.90 -1.99 -6.17
CA GLY A 474 -30.77 -1.06 -5.06
C GLY A 474 -29.90 -1.57 -3.90
N GLY A 475 -29.22 -2.71 -4.07
CA GLY A 475 -28.28 -3.24 -3.09
C GLY A 475 -27.16 -2.24 -2.76
N LEU A 476 -26.64 -2.34 -1.55
CA LEU A 476 -25.56 -1.49 -1.04
C LEU A 476 -24.31 -2.32 -0.79
N GLY A 477 -23.23 -1.97 -1.50
CA GLY A 477 -21.88 -2.40 -1.16
C GLY A 477 -21.26 -1.54 -0.08
N PHE A 478 -20.02 -1.83 0.30
CA PHE A 478 -19.35 -1.01 1.30
C PHE A 478 -18.93 0.37 0.76
N LEU A 479 -18.84 0.55 -0.57
CA LEU A 479 -18.55 1.82 -1.23
C LEU A 479 -19.69 2.31 -2.12
N LEU A 480 -20.40 1.40 -2.79
CA LEU A 480 -21.31 1.68 -3.91
C LEU A 480 -22.77 1.52 -3.51
N GLY A 481 -23.66 2.20 -4.23
CA GLY A 481 -25.11 2.05 -4.07
C GLY A 481 -25.87 3.31 -4.40
N ASP A 482 -26.16 3.51 -5.68
CA ASP A 482 -26.95 4.63 -6.22
C ASP A 482 -28.46 4.44 -6.10
N GLY A 483 -28.90 3.26 -5.64
CA GLY A 483 -30.32 2.87 -5.59
C GLY A 483 -30.86 2.29 -6.89
N SER A 484 -30.13 2.47 -8.00
CA SER A 484 -30.35 1.83 -9.30
C SER A 484 -29.05 1.90 -10.10
N LEU A 485 -28.95 1.08 -11.16
CA LEU A 485 -27.75 1.02 -11.99
C LEU A 485 -28.14 0.86 -13.48
N ASN A 486 -27.64 1.79 -14.31
CA ASN A 486 -27.51 1.62 -15.75
C ASN A 486 -26.02 1.40 -16.03
N TYR A 487 -25.60 0.14 -16.14
CA TYR A 487 -24.20 -0.23 -16.09
C TYR A 487 -23.36 0.38 -17.23
N GLY A 488 -22.25 0.99 -16.86
CA GLY A 488 -21.13 1.38 -17.70
C GLY A 488 -19.83 1.20 -16.93
N ARG A 489 -18.72 0.93 -17.60
CA ARG A 489 -17.41 0.86 -16.90
C ARG A 489 -17.09 2.23 -16.31
N GLU A 490 -16.59 2.28 -15.08
CA GLU A 490 -16.03 3.50 -14.52
C GLU A 490 -14.64 3.72 -15.14
N ASN A 491 -14.53 4.78 -15.95
CA ASN A 491 -13.26 5.14 -16.60
C ASN A 491 -12.70 6.40 -15.96
N ILE A 492 -11.44 6.35 -15.62
CA ILE A 492 -10.73 7.42 -14.92
C ILE A 492 -9.54 7.85 -15.76
N VAL A 493 -9.39 9.15 -15.94
CA VAL A 493 -8.14 9.76 -16.42
C VAL A 493 -7.63 10.66 -15.32
N GLU A 494 -6.43 10.38 -14.83
CA GLU A 494 -5.76 11.20 -13.82
C GLU A 494 -4.47 11.77 -14.38
N SER A 495 -4.18 13.01 -14.05
CA SER A 495 -2.92 13.68 -14.41
C SER A 495 -2.48 14.58 -13.28
N TYR A 496 -1.20 14.53 -12.95
CA TYR A 496 -0.62 15.41 -11.94
C TYR A 496 0.67 16.09 -12.42
N TYR A 497 1.01 17.21 -11.77
CA TYR A 497 2.32 17.81 -11.77
C TYR A 497 2.78 18.01 -10.34
N THR A 498 3.90 17.37 -9.95
CA THR A 498 4.54 17.54 -8.64
C THR A 498 5.72 18.49 -8.77
N TRP A 499 5.66 19.60 -8.04
CA TRP A 499 6.65 20.63 -7.97
C TRP A 499 7.42 20.54 -6.65
N HIS A 500 8.69 20.16 -6.69
CA HIS A 500 9.59 20.19 -5.54
C HIS A 500 10.04 21.63 -5.30
N PHE A 501 9.37 22.29 -4.35
CA PHE A 501 9.58 23.72 -4.08
C PHE A 501 10.86 23.97 -3.30
N TRP A 502 11.12 23.16 -2.26
CA TRP A 502 12.26 23.26 -1.39
C TRP A 502 12.59 21.88 -0.80
N ARG A 503 13.72 21.76 -0.09
CA ARG A 503 14.12 20.49 0.56
C ARG A 503 12.95 19.90 1.33
N GLY A 504 12.56 18.66 1.01
CA GLY A 504 11.47 17.96 1.65
C GLY A 504 10.07 18.58 1.48
N LEU A 505 9.92 19.69 0.75
CA LEU A 505 8.62 20.33 0.53
C LEU A 505 8.23 20.28 -0.94
N SER A 506 7.11 19.62 -1.21
CA SER A 506 6.53 19.47 -2.54
C SER A 506 5.09 19.97 -2.59
N TYR A 507 4.68 20.48 -3.75
CA TYR A 507 3.28 20.76 -4.07
C TYR A 507 2.89 19.98 -5.32
N SER A 508 1.70 19.40 -5.33
CA SER A 508 1.14 18.77 -6.52
C SER A 508 -0.17 19.43 -6.92
N LEU A 509 -0.35 19.61 -8.21
CA LEU A 509 -1.65 19.89 -8.83
C LEU A 509 -2.10 18.59 -9.48
N ASP A 510 -3.33 18.17 -9.23
CA ASP A 510 -3.90 16.95 -9.74
C ASP A 510 -5.29 17.20 -10.31
N VAL A 511 -5.62 16.50 -11.39
CA VAL A 511 -6.94 16.54 -12.03
C VAL A 511 -7.36 15.13 -12.40
N GLN A 512 -8.57 14.76 -11.99
CA GLN A 512 -9.20 13.49 -12.33
C GLN A 512 -10.50 13.75 -13.11
N HIS A 513 -10.67 13.02 -14.22
CA HIS A 513 -11.91 12.93 -14.98
C HIS A 513 -12.47 11.53 -14.82
N ILE A 514 -13.72 11.42 -14.38
CA ILE A 514 -14.36 10.16 -14.03
C ILE A 514 -15.65 10.04 -14.83
N ASP A 515 -15.66 9.11 -15.81
CA ASP A 515 -16.87 8.70 -16.52
C ASP A 515 -17.59 7.62 -15.74
N HIS A 516 -18.92 7.66 -15.74
CA HIS A 516 -19.80 6.68 -15.11
C HIS A 516 -19.45 6.43 -13.63
N PRO A 517 -19.41 7.48 -12.77
CA PRO A 517 -19.06 7.33 -11.36
C PRO A 517 -19.96 6.28 -10.68
N GLY A 518 -19.34 5.30 -10.00
CA GLY A 518 -20.04 4.16 -9.42
C GLY A 518 -20.59 3.18 -10.45
N TYR A 519 -19.97 3.06 -11.62
CA TYR A 519 -20.40 2.22 -12.75
C TYR A 519 -21.73 2.62 -13.39
N ASN A 520 -22.19 3.85 -13.20
CA ASN A 520 -23.53 4.26 -13.57
C ASN A 520 -23.53 5.27 -14.72
N SER A 521 -23.93 4.84 -15.93
CA SER A 521 -23.98 5.68 -17.13
C SER A 521 -25.08 6.76 -17.09
N ASP A 522 -26.01 6.71 -16.13
CA ASP A 522 -26.99 7.79 -15.87
C ASP A 522 -26.35 8.95 -15.09
N ARG A 523 -25.06 8.85 -14.76
CA ARG A 523 -24.33 9.80 -13.91
C ARG A 523 -22.99 10.16 -14.52
N GLY A 524 -22.52 11.38 -14.27
CA GLY A 524 -21.24 11.87 -14.75
C GLY A 524 -21.30 12.64 -16.08
N PRO A 525 -20.15 12.93 -16.71
CA PRO A 525 -18.84 12.77 -16.11
C PRO A 525 -18.59 13.72 -14.93
N ALA A 526 -17.71 13.33 -14.01
CA ALA A 526 -17.30 14.15 -12.88
C ALA A 526 -15.83 14.60 -13.03
N TRP A 527 -15.55 15.87 -12.70
CA TRP A 527 -14.22 16.43 -12.66
C TRP A 527 -13.83 16.74 -11.23
N VAL A 528 -12.67 16.24 -10.80
CA VAL A 528 -12.08 16.51 -9.48
C VAL A 528 -10.74 17.21 -9.68
N GLY A 529 -10.58 18.35 -9.02
CA GLY A 529 -9.30 19.06 -8.96
C GLY A 529 -8.72 18.97 -7.55
N SER A 530 -7.41 18.76 -7.45
CA SER A 530 -6.74 18.59 -6.16
C SER A 530 -5.46 19.44 -6.06
N VAL A 531 -5.19 19.90 -4.85
CA VAL A 531 -3.89 20.49 -4.48
C VAL A 531 -3.36 19.71 -3.29
N ARG A 532 -2.16 19.18 -3.44
CA ARG A 532 -1.44 18.49 -2.37
C ARG A 532 -0.21 19.29 -1.94
N ALA A 533 -0.02 19.40 -0.63
CA ALA A 533 1.23 19.85 -0.02
C ALA A 533 1.82 18.66 0.75
N HIS A 534 3.04 18.30 0.44
CA HIS A 534 3.76 17.19 1.05
C HIS A 534 5.07 17.66 1.66
N VAL A 535 5.38 17.15 2.84
CA VAL A 535 6.61 17.48 3.58
C VAL A 535 7.27 16.19 4.07
N ASP A 536 8.56 16.01 3.73
CA ASP A 536 9.46 15.00 4.29
C ASP A 536 10.43 15.62 5.30
N PHE A 537 10.56 15.08 6.49
CA PHE A 537 11.45 15.59 7.54
C PHE A 537 12.17 14.52 8.34
#